data_858742cd64dc3928f630b908da0ea38d
#
_entry.id   858742cd64dc3928f630b908da0ea38d
#
_cell.length_a   1.000
_cell.length_b   1.000
_cell.length_c   1.000
_cell.angle_alpha   90.00
_cell.angle_beta   90.00
_cell.angle_gamma   90.00
#
_symmetry.space_group_name_H-M   'P 1'
#
loop_
_entity.id
_entity.type
_entity.pdbx_description
1 polymer ?
#
loop_
_entity_poly.entity_id
_entity_poly.type
_entity_poly.pdbx_seq_one_letter_code
_entity_poly.pdbx_strand_id
1 'polypeptide(L)'
;MIIGKVVGSVVSTRKCESLTGSKFMIVEPIPSLKVNSRLVAVDRVGAGIGEFVLVATGSAARVDCPTVPVDASIVGIIDDGSTLE
;
A
#
# COMPACT_ATOMS: atom_id res chain seq x y z
N MET A 1 -5.12 2.82 9.60
CA MET A 1 -4.07 1.89 9.14
C MET A 1 -4.68 0.55 8.83
N ILE A 2 -4.21 -0.09 7.79
CA ILE A 2 -4.78 -1.35 7.29
C ILE A 2 -3.68 -2.40 7.20
N ILE A 3 -4.02 -3.65 7.49
CA ILE A 3 -3.15 -4.79 7.21
C ILE A 3 -3.71 -5.51 5.99
N GLY A 4 -2.85 -5.80 5.02
CA GLY A 4 -3.26 -6.49 3.83
C GLY A 4 -2.13 -7.26 3.18
N LYS A 5 -2.47 -7.97 2.10
CA LYS A 5 -1.50 -8.75 1.32
C LYS A 5 -1.33 -8.08 -0.04
N VAL A 6 -0.09 -7.94 -0.47
CA VAL A 6 0.20 -7.43 -1.82
C VAL A 6 -0.17 -8.52 -2.83
N VAL A 7 -1.09 -8.21 -3.72
CA VAL A 7 -1.60 -9.18 -4.71
C VAL A 7 -1.26 -8.81 -6.15
N GLY A 8 -0.72 -7.62 -6.38
CA GLY A 8 -0.34 -7.19 -7.71
C GLY A 8 0.34 -5.84 -7.71
N SER A 9 0.71 -5.38 -8.89
CA SER A 9 1.30 -4.05 -9.08
C SER A 9 0.59 -3.33 -10.22
N VAL A 10 0.67 -1.99 -10.20
CA VAL A 10 0.07 -1.14 -11.20
C VAL A 10 1.19 -0.35 -11.90
N VAL A 11 1.17 -0.37 -13.23
CA VAL A 11 2.08 0.43 -14.04
C VAL A 11 1.28 1.55 -14.69
N SER A 12 1.70 2.79 -14.46
CA SER A 12 1.09 3.96 -15.10
C SER A 12 2.17 4.74 -15.82
N THR A 13 2.01 4.89 -17.14
CA THR A 13 2.96 5.62 -17.97
C THR A 13 2.71 7.14 -17.95
N ARG A 14 1.48 7.54 -17.62
CA ARG A 14 1.11 8.96 -17.47
C ARG A 14 0.53 9.17 -16.09
N LYS A 15 1.15 10.06 -15.32
CA LYS A 15 0.75 10.37 -13.97
C LYS A 15 1.26 11.74 -13.57
N CYS A 16 0.80 12.25 -12.45
CA CYS A 16 1.33 13.49 -11.90
C CYS A 16 2.83 13.41 -11.71
N GLU A 17 3.54 14.48 -11.96
CA GLU A 17 4.99 14.53 -11.85
C GLU A 17 5.48 14.11 -10.47
N SER A 18 4.75 14.49 -9.41
CA SER A 18 5.07 14.14 -8.03
C SER A 18 5.01 12.64 -7.76
N LEU A 19 4.36 11.84 -8.63
CA LEU A 19 4.29 10.40 -8.51
C LEU A 19 5.35 9.67 -9.34
N THR A 20 6.16 10.41 -10.11
CA THR A 20 7.20 9.81 -10.94
C THR A 20 8.21 9.07 -10.07
N GLY A 21 8.51 7.82 -10.44
CA GLY A 21 9.41 6.96 -9.67
C GLY A 21 8.75 6.19 -8.55
N SER A 22 7.48 6.46 -8.25
CA SER A 22 6.73 5.71 -7.23
C SER A 22 6.29 4.36 -7.77
N LYS A 23 6.34 3.33 -6.92
CA LYS A 23 5.76 2.02 -7.20
C LYS A 23 4.36 1.96 -6.62
N PHE A 24 3.43 1.46 -7.41
CA PHE A 24 2.04 1.29 -6.99
C PHE A 24 1.73 -0.19 -6.86
N MET A 25 1.23 -0.60 -5.70
CA MET A 25 0.91 -1.98 -5.41
C MET A 25 -0.58 -2.12 -5.12
N ILE A 26 -1.15 -3.23 -5.56
CA ILE A 26 -2.53 -3.58 -5.23
C ILE A 26 -2.49 -4.38 -3.94
N VAL A 27 -3.21 -3.91 -2.92
CA VAL A 27 -3.26 -4.54 -1.60
C VAL A 27 -4.67 -5.02 -1.33
N GLU A 28 -4.78 -6.29 -0.92
CA GLU A 28 -6.03 -6.88 -0.48
C GLU A 28 -6.06 -6.92 1.05
N PRO A 29 -6.95 -6.17 1.69
CA PRO A 29 -7.04 -6.17 3.16
C PRO A 29 -7.34 -7.58 3.70
N ILE A 30 -6.82 -7.88 4.90
CA ILE A 30 -7.09 -9.18 5.51
C ILE A 30 -8.59 -9.30 5.86
N PRO A 31 -9.14 -10.53 5.81
CA PRO A 31 -10.59 -10.72 6.02
C PRO A 31 -11.10 -10.23 7.36
N SER A 32 -10.30 -10.32 8.41
CA SER A 32 -10.72 -9.92 9.77
C SER A 32 -11.02 -8.42 9.89
N LEU A 33 -10.53 -7.59 8.99
CA LEU A 33 -10.84 -6.16 8.99
C LEU A 33 -12.20 -5.84 8.35
N LYS A 34 -12.82 -6.80 7.70
CA LYS A 34 -14.11 -6.66 7.02
C LYS A 34 -14.13 -5.53 5.99
N VAL A 35 -12.99 -5.26 5.37
CA VAL A 35 -12.86 -4.33 4.26
C VAL A 35 -12.95 -5.14 2.97
N ASN A 36 -13.91 -4.83 2.11
CA ASN A 36 -14.21 -5.65 0.93
C ASN A 36 -13.49 -5.19 -0.34
N SER A 37 -12.87 -4.03 -0.33
CA SER A 37 -12.27 -3.46 -1.52
C SER A 37 -10.74 -3.55 -1.45
N ARG A 38 -10.13 -3.97 -2.56
CA ARG A 38 -8.69 -3.80 -2.74
C ARG A 38 -8.37 -2.33 -2.90
N LEU A 39 -7.16 -1.96 -2.56
CA LEU A 39 -6.70 -0.58 -2.71
C LEU A 39 -5.35 -0.53 -3.41
N VAL A 40 -5.05 0.63 -3.98
CA VAL A 40 -3.74 0.90 -4.58
C VAL A 40 -2.95 1.75 -3.59
N ALA A 41 -1.78 1.26 -3.22
CA ALA A 41 -0.92 1.94 -2.27
C ALA A 41 0.45 2.18 -2.89
N VAL A 42 1.06 3.31 -2.55
CA VAL A 42 2.46 3.58 -2.92
C VAL A 42 3.36 2.74 -2.02
N ASP A 43 4.34 2.08 -2.63
CA ASP A 43 5.31 1.28 -1.89
C ASP A 43 6.46 2.16 -1.42
N ARG A 44 6.67 2.21 -0.10
CA ARG A 44 7.75 2.99 0.54
C ARG A 44 8.86 2.12 1.10
N VAL A 45 8.71 0.80 1.09
CA VAL A 45 9.62 -0.09 1.82
C VAL A 45 10.14 -1.27 0.99
N GLY A 46 9.74 -1.38 -0.27
CA GLY A 46 10.19 -2.46 -1.13
C GLY A 46 9.41 -3.75 -0.94
N ALA A 47 8.09 -3.66 -0.76
CA ALA A 47 7.23 -4.83 -0.61
C ALA A 47 7.10 -5.61 -1.91
N GLY A 48 7.05 -6.92 -1.82
CA GLY A 48 6.85 -7.83 -2.95
C GLY A 48 5.46 -8.46 -2.93
N ILE A 49 5.05 -8.98 -4.09
CA ILE A 49 3.79 -9.71 -4.23
C ILE A 49 3.80 -10.92 -3.30
N GLY A 50 2.73 -11.11 -2.58
CA GLY A 50 2.57 -12.19 -1.60
C GLY A 50 2.93 -11.80 -0.17
N GLU A 51 3.56 -10.66 0.05
CA GLU A 51 3.92 -10.21 1.39
C GLU A 51 2.75 -9.52 2.07
N PHE A 52 2.64 -9.71 3.39
CA PHE A 52 1.71 -8.95 4.22
C PHE A 52 2.33 -7.62 4.61
N VAL A 53 1.54 -6.56 4.57
CA VAL A 53 2.04 -5.19 4.74
C VAL A 53 1.14 -4.38 5.65
N LEU A 54 1.74 -3.35 6.25
CA LEU A 54 1.03 -2.29 6.94
C LEU A 54 0.83 -1.13 5.96
N VAL A 55 -0.41 -0.66 5.85
CA VAL A 55 -0.76 0.43 4.94
C VAL A 55 -1.32 1.59 5.76
N ALA A 56 -0.66 2.74 5.66
CA ALA A 56 -1.19 4.00 6.17
C ALA A 56 -2.17 4.57 5.15
N THR A 57 -3.28 5.12 5.63
CA THR A 57 -4.33 5.66 4.77
C THR A 57 -4.63 7.12 5.10
N GLY A 58 -5.32 7.80 4.19
CA GLY A 58 -5.65 9.21 4.33
C GLY A 58 -4.41 10.10 4.29
N SER A 59 -4.44 11.20 5.03
CA SER A 59 -3.32 12.14 5.05
C SER A 59 -2.06 11.55 5.68
N ALA A 60 -2.18 10.56 6.56
CA ALA A 60 -1.04 9.86 7.14
C ALA A 60 -0.19 9.12 6.10
N ALA A 61 -0.78 8.76 4.96
CA ALA A 61 -0.06 8.11 3.87
C ALA A 61 0.99 9.03 3.23
N ARG A 62 0.90 10.33 3.47
CA ARG A 62 1.79 11.35 2.89
C ARG A 62 2.82 11.89 3.86
N VAL A 63 3.11 11.15 4.93
CA VAL A 63 3.99 11.62 6.01
C VAL A 63 5.36 12.11 5.51
N ASP A 64 5.93 11.46 4.49
CA ASP A 64 7.23 11.83 3.92
C ASP A 64 7.13 12.89 2.82
N CYS A 65 5.97 13.07 2.23
CA CYS A 65 5.75 13.93 1.07
C CYS A 65 4.33 14.49 1.09
N PRO A 66 4.06 15.50 1.92
CA PRO A 66 2.68 15.96 2.13
C PRO A 66 2.01 16.59 0.90
N THR A 67 2.77 16.92 -0.14
CA THR A 67 2.23 17.53 -1.36
C THR A 67 1.87 16.53 -2.45
N VAL A 68 2.15 15.23 -2.27
CA VAL A 68 1.80 14.23 -3.29
C VAL A 68 0.35 13.77 -3.14
N PRO A 69 -0.34 13.47 -4.27
CA PRO A 69 -1.74 13.01 -4.24
C PRO A 69 -1.84 11.52 -3.88
N VAL A 70 -1.45 11.16 -2.67
CA VAL A 70 -1.42 9.78 -2.19
C VAL A 70 -2.29 9.66 -0.94
N ASP A 71 -3.19 8.68 -0.91
CA ASP A 71 -4.04 8.40 0.23
C ASP A 71 -3.83 7.01 0.83
N ALA A 72 -2.89 6.24 0.29
CA ALA A 72 -2.50 4.95 0.84
C ALA A 72 -1.03 4.70 0.56
N SER A 73 -0.27 4.34 1.58
CA SER A 73 1.16 4.03 1.46
C SER A 73 1.50 2.79 2.27
N ILE A 74 2.28 1.89 1.68
CA ILE A 74 2.85 0.76 2.40
C ILE A 74 4.01 1.29 3.23
N VAL A 75 3.90 1.20 4.53
CA VAL A 75 4.88 1.74 5.48
C VAL A 75 5.62 0.67 6.26
N GLY A 76 5.25 -0.59 6.13
CA GLY A 76 5.94 -1.69 6.79
C GLY A 76 5.61 -3.03 6.16
N ILE A 77 6.53 -3.97 6.31
CA ILE A 77 6.33 -5.36 5.90
C ILE A 77 6.19 -6.19 7.17
N ILE A 78 5.19 -7.07 7.18
CA ILE A 78 4.93 -7.94 8.33
C ILE A 78 5.66 -9.27 8.10
N ASP A 79 6.58 -9.60 8.99
CA ASP A 79 7.44 -10.78 8.82
C ASP A 79 6.70 -12.09 9.04
N ASP A 80 5.71 -12.10 9.90
CA ASP A 80 4.92 -13.29 10.18
C ASP A 80 3.43 -12.98 10.02
N GLY A 81 2.88 -13.36 8.85
CA GLY A 81 1.48 -13.19 8.55
C GLY A 81 0.60 -14.34 9.02
N SER A 82 1.16 -15.39 9.61
CA SER A 82 0.40 -16.60 9.96
C SER A 82 -0.69 -16.36 11.00
N THR A 83 -0.56 -15.32 11.80
CA THR A 83 -1.52 -14.98 12.87
C THR A 83 -2.58 -13.97 12.41
N LEU A 84 -2.58 -13.54 11.17
CA LEU A 84 -3.43 -12.45 10.66
C LEU A 84 -4.77 -12.92 10.10
N GLU A 85 -5.01 -14.21 10.05
CA GLU A 85 -6.24 -14.77 9.46
C GLU A 85 -7.32 -15.08 10.49
#